data_2b6024717c75309d69df8dde86368661
#
_entry.id   2b6024717c75309d69df8dde86368661
#
_cell.length_a   1.000
_cell.length_b   1.000
_cell.length_c   1.000
_cell.angle_alpha   90.00
_cell.angle_beta   90.00
_cell.angle_gamma   90.00
#
_symmetry.space_group_name_H-M   'P 1'
#
loop_
_entity.id
_entity.type
_entity.pdbx_description
1 polymer ?
#
loop_
_entity_poly.entity_id
_entity_poly.type
_entity_poly.pdbx_seq_one_letter_code
_entity_poly.pdbx_strand_id
1 'polypeptide(L)'
;MRLCFMKLLPLIFTLLHVLNVNSQEIAILKYNGGGDWYSNPTALPNLIRFCNENIDTEIEQRPQTVEVGNPEIFQYPFLHMTGHGNVFFAQDEADNLRTYLLSGGFVHIDDNYGMEPYLRKELNKVFPDKELVEIGADHAIFTALYEFPKGLPKIHEHDGKRPQALGIFHENRLILLFTYESDLGDGWEDPEVHNDSEEVRLKALQMGANIIHYAFKN
;
A
#
# COMPACT_ATOMS: atom_id res chain seq x y z
N MET A 1 -16.66 -61.58 47.50
CA MET A 1 -16.33 -60.17 47.44
C MET A 1 -15.76 -59.88 46.03
N ARG A 2 -16.56 -59.36 45.12
CA ARG A 2 -16.15 -59.07 43.75
C ARG A 2 -15.87 -57.57 43.64
N LEU A 3 -14.58 -57.20 43.40
CA LEU A 3 -14.19 -55.82 43.11
C LEU A 3 -14.58 -55.45 41.68
N CYS A 4 -15.41 -54.42 41.58
CA CYS A 4 -15.79 -53.83 40.31
C CYS A 4 -14.76 -52.75 39.94
N PHE A 5 -13.92 -53.02 38.93
CA PHE A 5 -13.02 -52.02 38.34
C PHE A 5 -13.78 -51.11 37.38
N MET A 6 -14.05 -49.89 37.85
CA MET A 6 -14.56 -48.81 36.97
C MET A 6 -13.41 -48.30 36.10
N LYS A 7 -13.50 -48.54 34.79
CA LYS A 7 -12.55 -47.91 33.81
C LYS A 7 -12.94 -46.45 33.61
N LEU A 8 -12.09 -45.56 34.11
CA LEU A 8 -12.17 -44.12 33.76
C LEU A 8 -11.70 -43.95 32.30
N LEU A 9 -12.61 -43.49 31.44
CA LEU A 9 -12.30 -43.10 30.09
C LEU A 9 -11.77 -41.64 30.11
N PRO A 10 -10.56 -41.33 29.60
CA PRO A 10 -10.09 -39.92 29.55
C PRO A 10 -10.86 -39.16 28.48
N LEU A 11 -11.56 -38.12 28.90
CA LEU A 11 -12.22 -37.17 28.02
C LEU A 11 -11.12 -36.27 27.41
N ILE A 12 -10.76 -36.54 26.15
CA ILE A 12 -9.83 -35.67 25.38
C ILE A 12 -10.60 -34.44 24.95
N PHE A 13 -10.39 -33.33 25.63
CA PHE A 13 -10.88 -32.01 25.22
C PHE A 13 -9.98 -31.51 24.10
N THR A 14 -10.41 -31.68 22.85
CA THR A 14 -9.76 -31.07 21.69
C THR A 14 -10.12 -29.59 21.70
N LEU A 15 -9.19 -28.75 22.13
CA LEU A 15 -9.31 -27.28 22.05
C LEU A 15 -9.16 -26.89 20.58
N LEU A 16 -10.29 -26.71 19.88
CA LEU A 16 -10.28 -26.08 18.55
C LEU A 16 -9.84 -24.63 18.73
N HIS A 17 -8.60 -24.32 18.41
CA HIS A 17 -8.17 -22.96 18.19
C HIS A 17 -8.81 -22.49 16.88
N VAL A 18 -9.88 -21.74 16.98
CA VAL A 18 -10.39 -20.94 15.87
C VAL A 18 -9.35 -19.84 15.66
N LEU A 19 -8.47 -20.02 14.68
CA LEU A 19 -7.65 -18.95 14.17
C LEU A 19 -8.63 -17.95 13.53
N ASN A 20 -8.91 -16.86 14.23
CA ASN A 20 -9.51 -15.71 13.59
C ASN A 20 -8.46 -15.18 12.61
N VAL A 21 -8.56 -15.59 11.35
CA VAL A 21 -7.87 -14.93 10.26
C VAL A 21 -8.62 -13.61 10.10
N ASN A 22 -8.12 -12.55 10.73
CA ASN A 22 -8.58 -11.21 10.40
C ASN A 22 -8.07 -10.93 9.00
N SER A 23 -8.97 -10.77 8.04
CA SER A 23 -8.61 -10.27 6.72
C SER A 23 -7.87 -8.96 6.88
N GLN A 24 -6.77 -8.80 6.17
CA GLN A 24 -6.04 -7.54 6.17
C GLN A 24 -6.89 -6.50 5.43
N GLU A 25 -7.05 -5.33 6.03
CA GLU A 25 -7.73 -4.22 5.39
C GLU A 25 -6.71 -3.18 4.93
N ILE A 26 -6.95 -2.62 3.76
CA ILE A 26 -6.19 -1.49 3.23
C ILE A 26 -7.14 -0.35 2.91
N ALA A 27 -6.66 0.89 2.91
CA ALA A 27 -7.52 2.03 2.68
C ALA A 27 -6.94 3.03 1.68
N ILE A 28 -7.87 3.74 1.03
CA ILE A 28 -7.58 4.93 0.23
C ILE A 28 -7.46 6.11 1.19
N LEU A 29 -6.36 6.85 1.10
CA LEU A 29 -6.11 8.03 1.91
C LEU A 29 -6.74 9.26 1.26
N LYS A 30 -7.80 9.79 1.85
CA LYS A 30 -8.46 11.01 1.42
C LYS A 30 -7.73 12.23 1.99
N TYR A 31 -7.31 13.13 1.13
CA TYR A 31 -6.60 14.36 1.47
C TYR A 31 -7.38 15.60 1.02
N ASN A 32 -6.98 16.76 1.54
CA ASN A 32 -7.53 18.06 1.18
C ASN A 32 -6.66 18.75 0.11
N GLY A 33 -7.11 19.92 -0.40
CA GLY A 33 -6.37 20.74 -1.34
C GLY A 33 -6.98 20.82 -2.74
N GLY A 34 -8.01 20.01 -3.02
CA GLY A 34 -8.72 20.03 -4.31
C GLY A 34 -8.17 19.09 -5.37
N GLY A 35 -7.14 18.28 -5.05
CA GLY A 35 -6.75 17.15 -5.87
C GLY A 35 -7.79 16.01 -5.78
N ASP A 36 -7.82 15.19 -6.80
CA ASP A 36 -8.84 14.14 -6.97
C ASP A 36 -8.40 12.80 -6.35
N TRP A 37 -8.28 12.76 -5.04
CA TRP A 37 -7.93 11.55 -4.26
C TRP A 37 -8.78 10.31 -4.62
N TYR A 38 -9.88 10.50 -5.29
CA TYR A 38 -10.83 9.47 -5.75
C TYR A 38 -10.59 9.02 -7.20
N SER A 39 -9.53 9.49 -7.83
CA SER A 39 -9.14 9.01 -9.17
C SER A 39 -8.80 7.52 -9.13
N ASN A 40 -8.82 6.88 -10.28
CA ASN A 40 -8.51 5.46 -10.47
C ASN A 40 -9.37 4.53 -9.60
N PRO A 41 -10.72 4.61 -9.67
CA PRO A 41 -11.61 3.94 -8.71
C PRO A 41 -11.55 2.41 -8.77
N THR A 42 -11.13 1.81 -9.87
CA THR A 42 -11.00 0.35 -10.02
C THR A 42 -9.59 -0.16 -9.72
N ALA A 43 -8.60 0.74 -9.61
CA ALA A 43 -7.19 0.40 -9.43
C ALA A 43 -6.93 -0.46 -8.18
N LEU A 44 -7.25 0.05 -7.01
CA LEU A 44 -6.97 -0.67 -5.76
C LEU A 44 -7.80 -1.96 -5.62
N PRO A 45 -9.10 -2.02 -5.99
CA PRO A 45 -9.85 -3.28 -6.07
C PRO A 45 -9.20 -4.32 -6.98
N ASN A 46 -8.68 -3.93 -8.14
CA ASN A 46 -8.01 -4.85 -9.05
C ASN A 46 -6.67 -5.33 -8.51
N LEU A 47 -5.88 -4.44 -7.88
CA LEU A 47 -4.65 -4.84 -7.19
C LEU A 47 -4.91 -5.82 -6.05
N ILE A 48 -5.93 -5.57 -5.22
CA ILE A 48 -6.34 -6.48 -4.14
C ILE A 48 -6.68 -7.86 -4.71
N ARG A 49 -7.52 -7.91 -5.75
CA ARG A 49 -7.87 -9.17 -6.41
C ARG A 49 -6.62 -9.90 -6.92
N PHE A 50 -5.71 -9.18 -7.59
CA PHE A 50 -4.46 -9.75 -8.08
C PHE A 50 -3.61 -10.33 -6.93
N CYS A 51 -3.48 -9.61 -5.82
CA CYS A 51 -2.73 -10.09 -4.66
C CYS A 51 -3.37 -11.33 -4.04
N ASN A 52 -4.68 -11.34 -3.82
CA ASN A 52 -5.38 -12.47 -3.25
C ASN A 52 -5.30 -13.73 -4.13
N GLU A 53 -5.25 -13.57 -5.46
CA GLU A 53 -5.15 -14.68 -6.41
C GLU A 53 -3.72 -15.20 -6.61
N ASN A 54 -2.68 -14.35 -6.38
CA ASN A 54 -1.32 -14.67 -6.84
C ASN A 54 -0.25 -14.71 -5.73
N ILE A 55 -0.50 -14.12 -4.55
CA ILE A 55 0.53 -14.01 -3.50
C ILE A 55 0.06 -14.39 -2.09
N ASP A 56 -0.98 -15.24 -2.02
CA ASP A 56 -1.53 -15.78 -0.76
C ASP A 56 -1.91 -14.71 0.28
N THR A 57 -2.52 -13.61 -0.15
CA THR A 57 -3.10 -12.61 0.75
C THR A 57 -4.60 -12.85 0.92
N GLU A 58 -5.15 -12.40 2.05
CA GLU A 58 -6.57 -12.39 2.35
C GLU A 58 -7.01 -10.95 2.64
N ILE A 59 -6.76 -10.04 1.67
CA ILE A 59 -7.12 -8.62 1.79
C ILE A 59 -8.61 -8.48 1.48
N GLU A 60 -9.32 -7.67 2.29
CA GLU A 60 -10.72 -7.34 2.02
C GLU A 60 -10.86 -6.69 0.64
N GLN A 61 -11.75 -7.24 -0.20
CA GLN A 61 -11.86 -6.86 -1.63
C GLN A 61 -12.24 -5.39 -1.84
N ARG A 62 -12.94 -4.79 -0.89
CA ARG A 62 -13.35 -3.38 -0.97
C ARG A 62 -12.50 -2.54 -0.04
N PRO A 63 -11.57 -1.74 -0.58
CA PRO A 63 -10.78 -0.84 0.24
C PRO A 63 -11.69 0.20 0.91
N GLN A 64 -11.37 0.55 2.14
CA GLN A 64 -12.03 1.63 2.86
C GLN A 64 -11.48 2.98 2.40
N THR A 65 -12.14 4.07 2.77
CA THR A 65 -11.61 5.44 2.58
C THR A 65 -11.47 6.09 3.94
N VAL A 66 -10.30 6.64 4.23
CA VAL A 66 -10.01 7.28 5.50
C VAL A 66 -9.37 8.65 5.29
N GLU A 67 -9.76 9.66 6.06
CA GLU A 67 -9.16 11.00 6.02
C GLU A 67 -7.82 11.02 6.77
N VAL A 68 -6.86 11.83 6.29
CA VAL A 68 -5.51 11.92 6.86
C VAL A 68 -5.53 12.21 8.37
N GLY A 69 -6.43 13.07 8.83
CA GLY A 69 -6.58 13.44 10.24
C GLY A 69 -7.38 12.45 11.09
N ASN A 70 -8.01 11.44 10.49
CA ASN A 70 -8.84 10.49 11.23
C ASN A 70 -7.97 9.46 11.97
N PRO A 71 -8.16 9.22 13.28
CA PRO A 71 -7.49 8.14 14.02
C PRO A 71 -7.69 6.74 13.44
N GLU A 72 -8.74 6.52 12.63
CA GLU A 72 -8.98 5.25 11.96
C GLU A 72 -7.85 4.81 11.04
N ILE A 73 -6.96 5.71 10.57
CA ILE A 73 -5.80 5.33 9.76
C ILE A 73 -4.93 4.25 10.42
N PHE A 74 -4.90 4.21 11.77
CA PHE A 74 -4.12 3.21 12.52
C PHE A 74 -4.68 1.79 12.46
N GLN A 75 -5.87 1.60 11.89
CA GLN A 75 -6.46 0.27 11.67
C GLN A 75 -5.93 -0.39 10.39
N TYR A 76 -5.33 0.39 9.49
CA TYR A 76 -4.88 -0.08 8.19
C TYR A 76 -3.35 -0.17 8.14
N PRO A 77 -2.77 -1.34 7.91
CA PRO A 77 -1.31 -1.49 7.78
C PRO A 77 -0.76 -0.81 6.52
N PHE A 78 -1.64 -0.59 5.52
CA PHE A 78 -1.30 0.00 4.24
C PHE A 78 -2.34 1.03 3.82
N LEU A 79 -1.86 2.22 3.45
CA LEU A 79 -2.67 3.28 2.87
C LEU A 79 -2.19 3.58 1.45
N HIS A 80 -3.14 3.77 0.54
CA HIS A 80 -2.89 4.20 -0.82
C HIS A 80 -3.41 5.61 -1.04
N MET A 81 -2.58 6.47 -1.62
CA MET A 81 -2.91 7.83 -1.97
C MET A 81 -2.58 8.05 -3.44
N THR A 82 -3.50 8.63 -4.20
CA THR A 82 -3.31 8.95 -5.61
C THR A 82 -4.04 10.23 -5.97
N GLY A 83 -3.85 10.73 -7.17
CA GLY A 83 -4.58 11.85 -7.74
C GLY A 83 -3.74 12.80 -8.58
N HIS A 84 -4.41 13.85 -9.07
CA HIS A 84 -3.81 14.92 -9.85
C HIS A 84 -3.75 16.21 -9.01
N GLY A 85 -2.66 16.95 -9.16
CA GLY A 85 -2.53 18.31 -8.65
C GLY A 85 -2.48 18.43 -7.14
N ASN A 86 -3.20 19.41 -6.61
CA ASN A 86 -2.93 19.98 -5.29
C ASN A 86 -3.26 19.05 -4.11
N VAL A 87 -2.27 18.82 -3.26
CA VAL A 87 -2.37 18.15 -1.96
C VAL A 87 -2.21 19.19 -0.86
N PHE A 88 -2.99 19.07 0.20
CA PHE A 88 -2.88 19.90 1.39
C PHE A 88 -3.14 19.07 2.65
N PHE A 89 -2.25 19.19 3.63
CA PHE A 89 -2.43 18.69 5.00
C PHE A 89 -2.48 19.86 5.98
N ALA A 90 -3.49 19.89 6.84
CA ALA A 90 -3.42 20.72 8.05
C ALA A 90 -2.30 20.20 8.97
N GLN A 91 -1.87 20.99 9.94
CA GLN A 91 -0.74 20.57 10.78
C GLN A 91 -1.06 19.33 11.61
N ASP A 92 -2.26 19.26 12.15
CA ASP A 92 -2.77 18.09 12.89
C ASP A 92 -2.89 16.83 12.00
N GLU A 93 -3.28 16.98 10.74
CA GLU A 93 -3.29 15.90 9.75
C GLU A 93 -1.87 15.40 9.47
N ALA A 94 -0.91 16.32 9.29
CA ALA A 94 0.49 15.96 9.09
C ALA A 94 1.09 15.25 10.32
N ASP A 95 0.77 15.71 11.52
CA ASP A 95 1.21 15.10 12.78
C ASP A 95 0.61 13.69 12.98
N ASN A 96 -0.67 13.51 12.60
CA ASN A 96 -1.36 12.23 12.64
C ASN A 96 -0.71 11.23 11.66
N LEU A 97 -0.46 11.65 10.40
CA LEU A 97 0.20 10.84 9.39
C LEU A 97 1.64 10.48 9.79
N ARG A 98 2.38 11.43 10.38
CA ARG A 98 3.70 11.15 10.94
C ARG A 98 3.65 10.06 12.00
N THR A 99 2.72 10.18 12.95
CA THR A 99 2.55 9.21 14.02
C THR A 99 2.21 7.82 13.46
N TYR A 100 1.30 7.75 12.50
CA TYR A 100 0.94 6.52 11.81
C TYR A 100 2.16 5.83 11.18
N LEU A 101 2.95 6.57 10.41
CA LEU A 101 4.13 6.05 9.71
C LEU A 101 5.22 5.57 10.68
N LEU A 102 5.45 6.31 11.77
CA LEU A 102 6.43 5.94 12.80
C LEU A 102 5.97 4.77 13.66
N SER A 103 4.66 4.52 13.75
CA SER A 103 4.07 3.42 14.52
C SER A 103 3.99 2.09 13.73
N GLY A 104 4.54 2.02 12.53
CA GLY A 104 4.55 0.79 11.74
C GLY A 104 3.70 0.84 10.47
N GLY A 105 2.89 1.88 10.26
CA GLY A 105 2.13 2.06 9.04
C GLY A 105 3.00 2.24 7.79
N PHE A 106 2.39 2.03 6.63
CA PHE A 106 3.01 2.23 5.33
C PHE A 106 2.08 3.02 4.40
N VAL A 107 2.62 4.02 3.71
CA VAL A 107 1.86 4.76 2.68
C VAL A 107 2.52 4.60 1.32
N HIS A 108 1.74 4.17 0.34
CA HIS A 108 2.07 4.28 -1.06
C HIS A 108 1.36 5.50 -1.66
N ILE A 109 2.10 6.38 -2.29
CA ILE A 109 1.58 7.56 -3.00
C ILE A 109 1.94 7.40 -4.47
N ASP A 110 0.93 7.48 -5.35
CA ASP A 110 1.11 7.41 -6.80
C ASP A 110 0.73 8.73 -7.44
N ASP A 111 1.68 9.38 -8.11
CA ASP A 111 1.43 10.63 -8.82
C ASP A 111 0.83 10.32 -10.20
N ASN A 112 -0.47 10.51 -10.34
CA ASN A 112 -1.10 10.37 -11.65
C ASN A 112 -0.66 11.45 -12.62
N TYR A 113 -0.51 12.68 -12.15
CA TYR A 113 0.16 13.78 -12.84
C TYR A 113 0.05 15.08 -12.07
N GLY A 114 1.20 15.74 -11.85
CA GLY A 114 1.26 17.08 -11.28
C GLY A 114 1.02 17.19 -9.78
N MET A 115 1.01 16.09 -9.05
CA MET A 115 0.93 16.06 -7.58
C MET A 115 2.27 16.42 -6.93
N GLU A 116 3.38 16.05 -7.54
CA GLU A 116 4.73 16.08 -6.98
C GLU A 116 5.11 17.41 -6.31
N PRO A 117 4.94 18.61 -6.91
CA PRO A 117 5.37 19.85 -6.28
C PRO A 117 4.56 20.21 -5.03
N TYR A 118 3.32 19.80 -4.95
CA TYR A 118 2.47 19.99 -3.77
C TYR A 118 2.81 18.96 -2.69
N LEU A 119 2.93 17.71 -3.07
CA LEU A 119 3.24 16.61 -2.15
C LEU A 119 4.56 16.85 -1.41
N ARG A 120 5.63 17.26 -2.11
CA ARG A 120 6.92 17.56 -1.46
C ARG A 120 6.79 18.61 -0.37
N LYS A 121 6.00 19.65 -0.61
CA LYS A 121 5.74 20.70 0.37
C LYS A 121 4.99 20.15 1.59
N GLU A 122 3.99 19.31 1.36
CA GLU A 122 3.18 18.74 2.44
C GLU A 122 3.97 17.68 3.24
N LEU A 123 4.80 16.88 2.58
CA LEU A 123 5.68 15.92 3.27
C LEU A 123 6.72 16.61 4.16
N ASN A 124 7.13 17.84 3.87
CA ASN A 124 7.97 18.64 4.78
C ASN A 124 7.26 19.01 6.09
N LYS A 125 5.91 19.05 6.11
CA LYS A 125 5.16 19.21 7.37
C LYS A 125 5.14 17.89 8.15
N VAL A 126 4.99 16.78 7.44
CA VAL A 126 5.01 15.44 8.06
C VAL A 126 6.39 15.12 8.62
N PHE A 127 7.45 15.35 7.85
CA PHE A 127 8.83 15.05 8.22
C PHE A 127 9.75 16.24 7.87
N PRO A 128 9.83 17.27 8.74
CA PRO A 128 10.72 18.42 8.48
C PRO A 128 12.21 18.08 8.56
N ASP A 129 12.55 16.93 9.12
CA ASP A 129 13.90 16.40 9.34
C ASP A 129 14.31 15.28 8.37
N LYS A 130 13.44 14.92 7.41
CA LYS A 130 13.69 13.85 6.43
C LYS A 130 13.48 14.36 5.01
N GLU A 131 14.20 13.78 4.09
CA GLU A 131 14.05 14.03 2.65
C GLU A 131 13.52 12.80 1.94
N LEU A 132 12.80 13.02 0.83
CA LEU A 132 12.50 11.97 -0.14
C LEU A 132 13.80 11.58 -0.83
N VAL A 133 14.23 10.33 -0.67
CA VAL A 133 15.41 9.78 -1.32
C VAL A 133 15.03 8.84 -2.44
N GLU A 134 15.77 8.84 -3.53
CA GLU A 134 15.54 7.90 -4.62
C GLU A 134 15.96 6.49 -4.21
N ILE A 135 15.08 5.52 -4.46
CA ILE A 135 15.28 4.12 -4.11
C ILE A 135 15.94 3.41 -5.30
N GLY A 136 17.12 2.86 -5.08
CA GLY A 136 17.85 2.10 -6.10
C GLY A 136 17.16 0.80 -6.46
N ALA A 137 17.42 0.30 -7.68
CA ALA A 137 16.84 -0.95 -8.17
C ALA A 137 17.27 -2.21 -7.39
N ASP A 138 18.28 -2.10 -6.54
CA ASP A 138 18.75 -3.13 -5.60
C ASP A 138 17.94 -3.22 -4.31
N HIS A 139 17.00 -2.29 -4.07
CA HIS A 139 16.15 -2.32 -2.90
C HIS A 139 15.18 -3.50 -2.95
N ALA A 140 14.92 -4.12 -1.79
CA ALA A 140 14.09 -5.30 -1.65
C ALA A 140 12.67 -5.17 -2.23
N ILE A 141 12.12 -3.95 -2.31
CA ILE A 141 10.80 -3.72 -2.90
C ILE A 141 10.72 -4.09 -4.39
N PHE A 142 11.85 -4.08 -5.10
CA PHE A 142 11.93 -4.43 -6.52
C PHE A 142 12.20 -5.91 -6.78
N THR A 143 12.41 -6.70 -5.73
CA THR A 143 12.73 -8.13 -5.84
C THR A 143 11.93 -8.99 -4.85
N ALA A 144 10.94 -8.39 -4.16
CA ALA A 144 10.21 -9.05 -3.07
C ALA A 144 9.48 -10.33 -3.52
N LEU A 145 8.84 -10.30 -4.70
CA LEU A 145 8.09 -11.41 -5.31
C LEU A 145 8.37 -11.49 -6.80
N TYR A 146 8.35 -10.36 -7.47
CA TYR A 146 8.60 -10.20 -8.90
C TYR A 146 9.82 -9.34 -9.12
N GLU A 147 10.65 -9.73 -10.12
CA GLU A 147 11.92 -9.08 -10.40
C GLU A 147 11.76 -7.82 -11.26
N PHE A 148 12.19 -6.69 -10.73
CA PHE A 148 12.26 -5.41 -11.43
C PHE A 148 13.71 -4.90 -11.46
N PRO A 149 14.60 -5.50 -12.27
CA PRO A 149 16.05 -5.21 -12.23
C PRO A 149 16.40 -3.79 -12.70
N LYS A 150 15.46 -3.08 -13.29
CA LYS A 150 15.61 -1.66 -13.68
C LYS A 150 14.92 -0.71 -12.71
N GLY A 151 14.38 -1.21 -11.58
CA GLY A 151 13.57 -0.44 -10.64
C GLY A 151 12.14 -0.23 -11.12
N LEU A 152 11.54 0.90 -10.74
CA LEU A 152 10.14 1.22 -11.00
C LEU A 152 9.80 1.17 -12.51
N PRO A 153 8.77 0.43 -12.94
CA PRO A 153 8.34 0.43 -14.33
C PRO A 153 7.66 1.76 -14.71
N LYS A 154 7.77 2.16 -15.98
CA LYS A 154 6.96 3.22 -16.58
C LYS A 154 5.70 2.58 -17.16
N ILE A 155 4.54 3.07 -16.78
CA ILE A 155 3.24 2.60 -17.26
C ILE A 155 2.69 3.58 -18.29
N HIS A 156 2.50 4.83 -17.90
CA HIS A 156 2.08 5.90 -18.81
C HIS A 156 3.17 6.95 -19.01
N GLU A 157 3.05 7.68 -20.12
CA GLU A 157 3.99 8.72 -20.52
C GLU A 157 3.33 10.10 -20.39
N HIS A 158 3.94 11.01 -19.63
CA HIS A 158 3.48 12.40 -19.52
C HIS A 158 4.54 13.36 -20.06
N ASP A 159 5.62 13.57 -19.33
CA ASP A 159 6.61 14.62 -19.60
C ASP A 159 7.92 14.08 -20.19
N GLY A 160 7.96 12.84 -20.64
CA GLY A 160 9.20 12.21 -21.15
C GLY A 160 10.26 11.96 -20.08
N LYS A 161 9.89 12.03 -18.81
CA LYS A 161 10.79 11.76 -17.69
C LYS A 161 10.80 10.27 -17.35
N ARG A 162 11.90 9.82 -16.77
CA ARG A 162 11.99 8.44 -16.27
C ARG A 162 11.16 8.26 -15.01
N PRO A 163 10.64 7.04 -14.76
CA PRO A 163 9.98 6.72 -13.50
C PRO A 163 10.98 6.77 -12.34
N GLN A 164 10.52 7.23 -11.18
CA GLN A 164 11.31 7.33 -9.97
C GLN A 164 10.52 6.80 -8.78
N ALA A 165 11.11 5.88 -8.04
CA ALA A 165 10.63 5.50 -6.72
C ALA A 165 11.35 6.36 -5.69
N LEU A 166 10.61 7.15 -4.95
CA LEU A 166 11.14 8.02 -3.91
C LEU A 166 10.59 7.57 -2.56
N GLY A 167 11.42 7.55 -1.54
CA GLY A 167 11.04 7.01 -0.24
C GLY A 167 11.44 7.86 0.95
N ILE A 168 10.70 7.69 2.04
CA ILE A 168 11.08 8.13 3.38
C ILE A 168 11.38 6.89 4.21
N PHE A 169 12.51 6.91 4.91
CA PHE A 169 12.97 5.81 5.75
C PHE A 169 12.93 6.18 7.24
N HIS A 170 12.57 5.20 8.07
CA HIS A 170 12.69 5.25 9.51
C HIS A 170 13.30 3.95 10.02
N GLU A 171 14.39 4.01 10.79
CA GLU A 171 15.10 2.83 11.32
C GLU A 171 15.42 1.78 10.23
N ASN A 172 15.89 2.23 9.07
CA ASN A 172 16.16 1.43 7.86
C ASN A 172 14.93 0.79 7.19
N ARG A 173 13.72 1.03 7.69
CA ARG A 173 12.48 0.60 7.05
C ARG A 173 11.97 1.71 6.12
N LEU A 174 11.63 1.37 4.89
CA LEU A 174 10.87 2.25 4.01
C LEU A 174 9.44 2.34 4.57
N ILE A 175 9.03 3.54 4.96
CA ILE A 175 7.71 3.81 5.57
C ILE A 175 6.75 4.51 4.63
N LEU A 176 7.29 5.21 3.64
CA LEU A 176 6.52 5.89 2.60
C LEU A 176 7.23 5.67 1.27
N LEU A 177 6.46 5.24 0.27
CA LEU A 177 6.88 5.12 -1.12
C LEU A 177 6.08 6.10 -1.96
N PHE A 178 6.76 6.95 -2.70
CA PHE A 178 6.17 7.84 -3.71
C PHE A 178 6.64 7.41 -5.10
N THR A 179 5.71 6.97 -5.94
CA THR A 179 5.96 6.61 -7.33
C THR A 179 5.66 7.82 -8.21
N TYR A 180 6.72 8.35 -8.82
CA TYR A 180 6.69 9.54 -9.64
C TYR A 180 6.98 9.19 -11.11
N GLU A 181 6.22 9.76 -12.03
CA GLU A 181 6.34 9.50 -13.48
C GLU A 181 6.19 8.02 -13.86
N SER A 182 5.40 7.26 -13.12
CA SER A 182 5.16 5.83 -13.34
C SER A 182 3.72 5.53 -13.73
N ASP A 183 2.75 6.09 -12.99
CA ASP A 183 1.31 5.86 -13.11
C ASP A 183 0.92 4.39 -12.90
N LEU A 184 1.38 3.83 -11.79
CA LEU A 184 1.04 2.46 -11.44
C LEU A 184 -0.47 2.26 -11.32
N GLY A 185 -1.17 3.25 -10.73
CA GLY A 185 -2.61 3.24 -10.54
C GLY A 185 -3.38 3.06 -11.84
N ASP A 186 -2.96 3.72 -12.90
CA ASP A 186 -3.55 3.59 -14.23
C ASP A 186 -3.43 2.15 -14.75
N GLY A 187 -2.26 1.53 -14.59
CA GLY A 187 -2.04 0.13 -14.97
C GLY A 187 -2.81 -0.88 -14.12
N TRP A 188 -3.32 -0.48 -12.95
CA TRP A 188 -4.19 -1.32 -12.13
C TRP A 188 -5.66 -1.20 -12.49
N GLU A 189 -6.08 -0.14 -13.18
CA GLU A 189 -7.48 0.07 -13.56
C GLU A 189 -8.00 -1.02 -14.52
N ASP A 190 -9.31 -1.01 -14.76
CA ASP A 190 -9.94 -1.90 -15.73
C ASP A 190 -9.36 -1.69 -17.14
N PRO A 191 -9.22 -2.75 -17.95
CA PRO A 191 -8.51 -2.70 -19.23
C PRO A 191 -9.00 -1.61 -20.20
N GLU A 192 -10.28 -1.32 -20.14
CA GLU A 192 -10.94 -0.36 -21.03
C GLU A 192 -10.73 1.12 -20.66
N VAL A 193 -10.18 1.39 -19.47
CA VAL A 193 -10.01 2.78 -18.99
C VAL A 193 -8.86 3.47 -19.75
N HIS A 194 -7.69 2.86 -19.74
CA HIS A 194 -6.49 3.42 -20.38
C HIS A 194 -6.10 2.70 -21.67
N ASN A 195 -6.72 1.56 -21.96
CA ASN A 195 -6.41 0.68 -23.10
C ASN A 195 -4.97 0.17 -23.12
N ASP A 196 -4.36 0.02 -21.95
CA ASP A 196 -3.04 -0.56 -21.79
C ASP A 196 -3.01 -2.02 -22.23
N SER A 197 -1.88 -2.44 -22.79
CA SER A 197 -1.67 -3.86 -23.12
C SER A 197 -1.66 -4.72 -21.85
N GLU A 198 -2.04 -5.99 -22.01
CA GLU A 198 -1.97 -6.96 -20.89
C GLU A 198 -0.56 -7.02 -20.26
N GLU A 199 0.49 -6.88 -21.07
CA GLU A 199 1.87 -6.89 -20.58
C GLU A 199 2.16 -5.69 -19.67
N VAL A 200 1.73 -4.49 -20.05
CA VAL A 200 1.91 -3.26 -19.26
C VAL A 200 1.11 -3.36 -17.95
N ARG A 201 -0.16 -3.75 -18.04
CA ARG A 201 -1.02 -3.95 -16.86
C ARG A 201 -0.46 -5.01 -15.91
N LEU A 202 0.01 -6.13 -16.44
CA LEU A 202 0.61 -7.19 -15.61
C LEU A 202 1.85 -6.67 -14.87
N LYS A 203 2.71 -5.89 -15.53
CA LYS A 203 3.87 -5.25 -14.86
C LYS A 203 3.44 -4.30 -13.74
N ALA A 204 2.41 -3.49 -13.96
CA ALA A 204 1.88 -2.59 -12.93
C ALA A 204 1.36 -3.39 -11.73
N LEU A 205 0.54 -4.42 -11.96
CA LEU A 205 -0.02 -5.28 -10.91
C LEU A 205 1.09 -6.05 -10.14
N GLN A 206 2.09 -6.57 -10.83
CA GLN A 206 3.25 -7.23 -10.21
C GLN A 206 4.05 -6.26 -9.34
N MET A 207 4.25 -5.00 -9.78
CA MET A 207 4.92 -3.99 -8.95
C MET A 207 4.05 -3.63 -7.74
N GLY A 208 2.74 -3.49 -7.93
CA GLY A 208 1.80 -3.28 -6.82
C GLY A 208 1.84 -4.42 -5.81
N ALA A 209 1.90 -5.67 -6.26
CA ALA A 209 2.04 -6.85 -5.39
C ALA A 209 3.35 -6.83 -4.60
N ASN A 210 4.47 -6.42 -5.20
CA ASN A 210 5.72 -6.21 -4.48
C ASN A 210 5.58 -5.15 -3.37
N ILE A 211 4.90 -4.05 -3.66
CA ILE A 211 4.65 -2.96 -2.70
C ILE A 211 3.81 -3.46 -1.52
N ILE A 212 2.69 -4.14 -1.80
CA ILE A 212 1.82 -4.73 -0.78
C ILE A 212 2.58 -5.75 0.08
N HIS A 213 3.31 -6.66 -0.56
CA HIS A 213 4.11 -7.67 0.15
C HIS A 213 5.16 -7.02 1.05
N TYR A 214 5.88 -6.02 0.53
CA TYR A 214 6.87 -5.28 1.32
C TYR A 214 6.23 -4.61 2.55
N ALA A 215 5.09 -3.93 2.37
CA ALA A 215 4.39 -3.25 3.45
C ALA A 215 3.91 -4.21 4.56
N PHE A 216 3.48 -5.42 4.22
CA PHE A 216 2.98 -6.39 5.19
C PHE A 216 4.07 -7.22 5.88
N LYS A 217 5.29 -7.24 5.34
CA LYS A 217 6.41 -8.05 5.89
C LYS A 217 7.38 -7.24 6.74
N ASN A 218 7.40 -5.93 6.60
CA ASN A 218 8.32 -5.01 7.24
C ASN A 218 7.57 -3.97 8.08
#